data_f2f58492cfba474602b24f1ec1356d5d
#
_entry.id   f2f58492cfba474602b24f1ec1356d5d
#
_cell.length_a   1.000
_cell.length_b   1.000
_cell.length_c   1.000
_cell.angle_alpha   90.00
_cell.angle_beta   90.00
_cell.angle_gamma   90.00
#
_symmetry.space_group_name_H-M   'P 1'
#
loop_
_entity.id
_entity.type
_entity.pdbx_description
1 polymer ?
#
loop_
_entity_poly.entity_id
_entity_poly.type
_entity_poly.pdbx_seq_one_letter_code
_entity_poly.pdbx_strand_id
1 'polypeptide(L)'
;HQSYEVDADSGKVYGKSVLGALENGYLEPMQKHENARTYYQFCTAFPVGTAMAQTWNEELLQSFGRAVSHEMKEFHIDLWLAPGMNIQRNPLCGRNFEYYSEDPFLSGKMAAAVVRGVQEKGTCGAVIKHFACNNQEDNRMGVDVHISERALREIYLRGFEIAVKESAPVAIMTSYNRVNGVHAANSRALCTVIAREEWGFDGVLMSDWSTTAPKDGSIPWKCIEAGNDLIMPGSEKDDADIRQAYADGRLSEKEIRLCAGRIISLINKLDKKTKK
;
A
#
# COMPACT_ATOMS: atom_id res chain seq x y z
N HIS A 1 -2.27 14.12 11.39
CA HIS A 1 -2.05 14.26 12.83
C HIS A 1 -2.69 13.10 13.57
N GLN A 2 -2.06 12.66 14.65
CA GLN A 2 -2.53 11.55 15.47
C GLN A 2 -2.38 11.93 16.94
N SER A 3 -3.31 11.48 17.79
CA SER A 3 -3.18 11.54 19.24
C SER A 3 -3.06 10.13 19.85
N TYR A 4 -2.51 10.08 21.04
CA TYR A 4 -2.47 8.89 21.88
C TYR A 4 -2.57 9.27 23.35
N GLU A 5 -2.99 8.37 24.18
CA GLU A 5 -3.12 8.60 25.60
C GLU A 5 -2.02 7.88 26.39
N VAL A 6 -1.53 8.52 27.42
CA VAL A 6 -0.57 7.94 28.37
C VAL A 6 -1.17 8.02 29.77
N ASP A 7 -1.30 6.88 30.42
CA ASP A 7 -1.75 6.79 31.80
C ASP A 7 -0.81 7.58 32.73
N ALA A 8 -1.38 8.45 33.55
CA ALA A 8 -0.62 9.39 34.35
C ALA A 8 0.22 8.70 35.46
N ASP A 9 -0.21 7.54 35.95
CA ASP A 9 0.43 6.83 37.05
C ASP A 9 1.38 5.74 36.57
N SER A 10 0.93 4.92 35.61
CA SER A 10 1.70 3.76 35.13
C SER A 10 2.59 4.07 33.92
N GLY A 11 2.39 5.17 33.22
CA GLY A 11 3.05 5.49 31.96
C GLY A 11 2.62 4.59 30.80
N LYS A 12 1.57 3.77 30.97
CA LYS A 12 1.07 2.89 29.92
C LYS A 12 0.50 3.70 28.76
N VAL A 13 0.97 3.39 27.55
CA VAL A 13 0.44 4.01 26.32
C VAL A 13 -0.81 3.27 25.87
N TYR A 14 -1.91 3.99 25.74
CA TYR A 14 -3.16 3.50 25.17
C TYR A 14 -3.26 3.94 23.71
N GLY A 15 -3.52 2.99 22.86
CA GLY A 15 -3.97 3.08 21.49
C GLY A 15 -3.39 4.22 20.65
N LYS A 16 -2.32 3.98 19.92
CA LYS A 16 -2.15 4.62 18.61
C LYS A 16 -3.24 4.07 17.71
N SER A 17 -4.45 4.61 17.79
CA SER A 17 -5.54 4.16 16.95
C SER A 17 -5.45 4.79 15.58
N VAL A 18 -5.14 4.00 14.57
CA VAL A 18 -5.26 4.38 13.16
C VAL A 18 -6.74 4.59 12.77
N LEU A 19 -7.66 4.12 13.59
CA LEU A 19 -9.12 4.12 13.37
C LEU A 19 -9.87 4.98 14.41
N GLY A 20 -9.21 5.97 15.01
CA GLY A 20 -9.85 6.92 15.93
C GLY A 20 -10.83 7.86 15.23
N ALA A 21 -11.67 8.55 16.01
CA ALA A 21 -12.49 9.65 15.52
C ALA A 21 -11.62 10.86 15.16
N LEU A 22 -12.03 11.61 14.15
CA LEU A 22 -11.36 12.87 13.79
C LEU A 22 -12.02 14.02 14.54
N GLU A 23 -11.28 14.63 15.45
CA GLU A 23 -11.70 15.82 16.19
C GLU A 23 -10.64 16.91 16.03
N ASN A 24 -11.04 18.14 15.72
CA ASN A 24 -10.15 19.30 15.55
C ASN A 24 -8.94 19.06 14.60
N GLY A 25 -9.10 18.18 13.59
CA GLY A 25 -8.02 17.82 12.65
C GLY A 25 -7.09 16.73 13.14
N TYR A 26 -7.35 16.10 14.29
CA TYR A 26 -6.58 15.00 14.85
C TYR A 26 -7.39 13.72 14.90
N LEU A 27 -6.71 12.58 14.70
CA LEU A 27 -7.29 11.29 15.03
C LEU A 27 -7.23 11.10 16.54
N GLU A 28 -8.40 11.13 17.16
CA GLU A 28 -8.54 10.91 18.60
C GLU A 28 -8.67 9.42 18.93
N PRO A 29 -8.22 8.96 20.12
CA PRO A 29 -8.48 7.60 20.58
C PRO A 29 -9.98 7.30 20.61
N MET A 30 -10.40 6.10 20.17
CA MET A 30 -11.81 5.70 20.23
C MET A 30 -12.36 5.58 21.66
N GLN A 31 -11.50 5.32 22.63
CA GLN A 31 -11.83 5.31 24.06
C GLN A 31 -10.90 6.27 24.77
N LYS A 32 -11.47 7.19 25.56
CA LYS A 32 -10.72 8.05 26.48
C LYS A 32 -10.64 7.35 27.85
N HIS A 33 -9.45 7.32 28.42
CA HIS A 33 -9.19 6.71 29.72
C HIS A 33 -9.18 7.79 30.80
N GLU A 34 -9.87 7.54 31.92
CA GLU A 34 -10.14 8.58 32.97
C GLU A 34 -8.86 9.18 33.56
N ASN A 35 -7.77 8.43 33.67
CA ASN A 35 -6.51 8.88 34.26
C ASN A 35 -5.39 9.07 33.24
N ALA A 36 -5.73 9.37 31.98
CA ALA A 36 -4.75 9.50 30.92
C ALA A 36 -4.61 10.93 30.41
N ARG A 37 -3.38 11.30 30.02
CA ARG A 37 -3.10 12.54 29.31
C ARG A 37 -3.03 12.27 27.82
N THR A 38 -3.70 13.10 27.04
CA THR A 38 -3.65 13.04 25.58
C THR A 38 -2.40 13.76 25.08
N TYR A 39 -1.64 13.09 24.21
CA TYR A 39 -0.49 13.65 23.52
C TYR A 39 -0.78 13.67 22.02
N TYR A 40 -0.31 14.71 21.35
CA TYR A 40 -0.52 14.93 19.92
C TYR A 40 0.78 14.71 19.17
N GLN A 41 0.72 13.94 18.10
CA GLN A 41 1.81 13.77 17.14
C GLN A 41 1.54 14.63 15.90
N PHE A 42 2.48 15.49 15.58
CA PHE A 42 2.43 16.36 14.41
C PHE A 42 3.35 15.79 13.34
N CYS A 43 2.87 15.70 12.12
CA CYS A 43 3.69 15.41 10.95
C CYS A 43 3.66 16.58 9.99
N THR A 44 4.67 16.68 9.13
CA THR A 44 4.78 17.74 8.14
C THR A 44 3.64 17.66 7.13
N ALA A 45 3.02 18.79 6.82
CA ALA A 45 2.07 18.93 5.73
C ALA A 45 2.85 19.13 4.41
N PHE A 46 3.27 18.01 3.82
CA PHE A 46 3.94 18.03 2.52
C PHE A 46 2.97 18.39 1.39
N PRO A 47 3.47 18.95 0.28
CA PRO A 47 2.66 19.16 -0.92
C PRO A 47 2.04 17.84 -1.43
N VAL A 48 0.87 17.93 -2.04
CA VAL A 48 0.18 16.77 -2.65
C VAL A 48 0.98 16.21 -3.83
N GLY A 49 0.77 14.93 -4.16
CA GLY A 49 1.51 14.22 -5.19
C GLY A 49 1.53 14.93 -6.56
N THR A 50 0.39 15.43 -6.99
CA THR A 50 0.28 16.21 -8.24
C THR A 50 1.19 17.44 -8.24
N ALA A 51 1.21 18.21 -7.15
CA ALA A 51 2.07 19.40 -7.04
C ALA A 51 3.57 19.03 -7.06
N MET A 52 3.93 17.95 -6.39
CA MET A 52 5.30 17.45 -6.38
C MET A 52 5.74 17.01 -7.78
N ALA A 53 4.89 16.29 -8.51
CA ALA A 53 5.21 15.84 -9.88
C ALA A 53 5.40 16.99 -10.86
N GLN A 54 4.70 18.12 -10.69
CA GLN A 54 4.86 19.32 -11.53
C GLN A 54 6.26 19.95 -11.44
N THR A 55 7.05 19.58 -10.46
CA THR A 55 8.46 20.04 -10.38
C THR A 55 9.36 19.42 -11.43
N TRP A 56 9.02 18.24 -11.92
CA TRP A 56 9.82 17.43 -12.84
C TRP A 56 11.26 17.17 -12.33
N ASN A 57 11.43 17.19 -11.01
CA ASN A 57 12.73 17.13 -10.35
C ASN A 57 12.86 15.87 -9.50
N GLU A 58 13.53 14.84 -10.01
CA GLU A 58 13.75 13.59 -9.31
C GLU A 58 14.55 13.76 -8.00
N GLU A 59 15.54 14.66 -7.96
CA GLU A 59 16.35 14.91 -6.78
C GLU A 59 15.53 15.51 -5.65
N LEU A 60 14.61 16.44 -5.99
CA LEU A 60 13.68 17.02 -5.03
C LEU A 60 12.74 15.94 -4.47
N LEU A 61 12.18 15.08 -5.33
CA LEU A 61 11.31 13.99 -4.91
C LEU A 61 12.05 12.96 -4.04
N GLN A 62 13.31 12.67 -4.34
CA GLN A 62 14.13 11.81 -3.50
C GLN A 62 14.41 12.47 -2.14
N SER A 63 14.63 13.78 -2.10
CA SER A 63 14.81 14.54 -0.87
C SER A 63 13.53 14.55 -0.02
N PHE A 64 12.36 14.68 -0.66
CA PHE A 64 11.07 14.50 -0.03
C PHE A 64 10.95 13.10 0.59
N GLY A 65 11.29 12.04 -0.17
CA GLY A 65 11.29 10.67 0.34
C GLY A 65 12.18 10.49 1.58
N ARG A 66 13.37 11.12 1.61
CA ARG A 66 14.24 11.14 2.80
C ARG A 66 13.59 11.80 4.01
N ALA A 67 12.90 12.93 3.80
CA ALA A 67 12.18 13.63 4.87
C ALA A 67 11.04 12.75 5.44
N VAL A 68 10.26 12.10 4.57
CA VAL A 68 9.21 11.13 4.99
C VAL A 68 9.83 9.99 5.78
N SER A 69 10.94 9.40 5.32
CA SER A 69 11.64 8.32 6.04
C SER A 69 12.11 8.74 7.43
N HIS A 70 12.51 9.99 7.59
CA HIS A 70 12.88 10.53 8.90
C HIS A 70 11.67 10.57 9.84
N GLU A 71 10.53 11.10 9.39
CA GLU A 71 9.30 11.12 10.20
C GLU A 71 8.79 9.71 10.50
N MET A 72 8.84 8.79 9.52
CA MET A 72 8.47 7.38 9.73
C MET A 72 9.26 6.77 10.89
N LYS A 73 10.56 7.03 10.95
CA LYS A 73 11.41 6.56 12.03
C LYS A 73 11.04 7.15 13.38
N GLU A 74 10.77 8.45 13.44
CA GLU A 74 10.32 9.13 14.67
C GLU A 74 8.98 8.57 15.17
N PHE A 75 8.10 8.18 14.25
CA PHE A 75 6.77 7.63 14.57
C PHE A 75 6.73 6.11 14.67
N HIS A 76 7.87 5.43 14.55
CA HIS A 76 7.96 3.97 14.55
C HIS A 76 7.06 3.32 13.49
N ILE A 77 7.11 3.84 12.27
CA ILE A 77 6.37 3.32 11.11
C ILE A 77 7.34 2.60 10.19
N ASP A 78 7.11 1.32 9.94
CA ASP A 78 7.95 0.50 9.08
C ASP A 78 7.59 0.63 7.59
N LEU A 79 6.30 0.70 7.28
CA LEU A 79 5.79 0.78 5.92
C LEU A 79 4.91 2.01 5.71
N TRP A 80 5.25 2.82 4.72
CA TRP A 80 4.45 3.94 4.27
C TRP A 80 3.57 3.51 3.10
N LEU A 81 2.22 3.58 3.27
CA LEU A 81 1.26 3.18 2.23
C LEU A 81 1.16 4.25 1.13
N ALA A 82 2.28 4.55 0.52
CA ALA A 82 2.46 5.50 -0.58
C ALA A 82 3.81 5.22 -1.28
N PRO A 83 4.05 5.80 -2.48
CA PRO A 83 3.21 6.75 -3.20
C PRO A 83 2.03 6.10 -3.93
N GLY A 84 0.92 6.86 -4.06
CA GLY A 84 -0.14 6.58 -5.01
C GLY A 84 0.32 7.03 -6.41
N MET A 85 0.10 6.19 -7.44
CA MET A 85 0.65 6.49 -8.75
C MET A 85 -0.24 6.06 -9.93
N ASN A 86 -1.54 5.91 -9.69
CA ASN A 86 -2.48 5.64 -10.77
C ASN A 86 -2.55 6.83 -11.74
N ILE A 87 -2.87 6.52 -13.00
CA ILE A 87 -2.98 7.54 -14.04
C ILE A 87 -4.17 8.47 -13.77
N GLN A 88 -3.95 9.78 -13.85
CA GLN A 88 -4.98 10.82 -13.76
C GLN A 88 -5.80 10.86 -15.05
N ARG A 89 -6.60 9.82 -15.30
CA ARG A 89 -7.38 9.67 -16.52
C ARG A 89 -8.57 10.63 -16.60
N ASN A 90 -9.25 10.81 -15.48
CA ASN A 90 -10.43 11.67 -15.37
C ASN A 90 -10.17 12.75 -14.30
N PRO A 91 -10.29 14.04 -14.64
CA PRO A 91 -10.05 15.12 -13.69
C PRO A 91 -11.00 15.10 -12.49
N LEU A 92 -12.15 14.43 -12.60
CA LEU A 92 -13.13 14.29 -11.51
C LEU A 92 -12.82 13.12 -10.55
N CYS A 93 -11.76 12.34 -10.78
CA CYS A 93 -11.37 11.30 -9.84
C CYS A 93 -10.95 11.92 -8.49
N GLY A 94 -11.63 11.53 -7.42
CA GLY A 94 -11.47 12.13 -6.08
C GLY A 94 -10.08 11.94 -5.45
N ARG A 95 -9.23 11.06 -6.00
CA ARG A 95 -7.87 10.78 -5.50
C ARG A 95 -6.76 11.32 -6.40
N ASN A 96 -7.07 12.09 -7.43
CA ASN A 96 -6.04 12.67 -8.31
C ASN A 96 -5.00 13.50 -7.55
N PHE A 97 -5.37 14.13 -6.43
CA PHE A 97 -4.44 14.93 -5.63
C PHE A 97 -3.24 14.12 -5.10
N GLU A 98 -3.41 12.84 -4.80
CA GLU A 98 -2.33 11.99 -4.32
C GLU A 98 -1.53 11.31 -5.44
N TYR A 99 -2.08 11.30 -6.67
CA TYR A 99 -1.43 10.74 -7.85
C TYR A 99 -0.55 11.78 -8.54
N TYR A 100 0.35 11.35 -9.40
CA TYR A 100 1.39 12.22 -9.96
C TYR A 100 1.01 12.84 -11.29
N SER A 101 0.55 12.04 -12.27
CA SER A 101 0.33 12.53 -13.64
C SER A 101 -0.63 11.66 -14.43
N GLU A 102 -1.10 12.18 -15.55
CA GLU A 102 -1.72 11.40 -16.63
C GLU A 102 -0.68 10.62 -17.44
N ASP A 103 0.59 11.10 -17.46
CA ASP A 103 1.70 10.46 -18.14
C ASP A 103 2.30 9.33 -17.26
N PRO A 104 2.28 8.08 -17.73
CA PRO A 104 2.83 6.95 -16.99
C PRO A 104 4.34 7.02 -16.80
N PHE A 105 5.07 7.64 -17.74
CA PHE A 105 6.52 7.80 -17.62
C PHE A 105 6.86 8.77 -16.48
N LEU A 106 6.26 9.96 -16.49
CA LEU A 106 6.44 10.93 -15.41
C LEU A 106 6.03 10.36 -14.06
N SER A 107 4.85 9.72 -13.97
CA SER A 107 4.39 9.07 -12.74
C SER A 107 5.39 8.03 -12.23
N GLY A 108 5.91 7.18 -13.11
CA GLY A 108 6.89 6.15 -12.77
C GLY A 108 8.20 6.73 -12.25
N LYS A 109 8.76 7.74 -12.93
CA LYS A 109 10.02 8.39 -12.55
C LYS A 109 9.92 9.11 -11.22
N MET A 110 8.85 9.88 -11.01
CA MET A 110 8.61 10.61 -9.75
C MET A 110 8.38 9.64 -8.60
N ALA A 111 7.56 8.60 -8.79
CA ALA A 111 7.36 7.57 -7.78
C ALA A 111 8.66 6.83 -7.43
N ALA A 112 9.46 6.45 -8.43
CA ALA A 112 10.75 5.81 -8.22
C ALA A 112 11.70 6.69 -7.37
N ALA A 113 11.75 7.99 -7.66
CA ALA A 113 12.56 8.93 -6.88
C ALA A 113 12.12 8.99 -5.42
N VAL A 114 10.82 9.08 -5.15
CA VAL A 114 10.28 9.05 -3.78
C VAL A 114 10.63 7.74 -3.07
N VAL A 115 10.42 6.60 -3.72
CA VAL A 115 10.74 5.28 -3.15
C VAL A 115 12.22 5.17 -2.80
N ARG A 116 13.12 5.61 -3.70
CA ARG A 116 14.57 5.64 -3.41
C ARG A 116 14.87 6.45 -2.17
N GLY A 117 14.23 7.62 -2.01
CA GLY A 117 14.41 8.48 -0.83
C GLY A 117 13.93 7.82 0.46
N VAL A 118 12.71 7.26 0.46
CA VAL A 118 12.14 6.57 1.62
C VAL A 118 12.99 5.38 2.05
N GLN A 119 13.49 4.61 1.10
CA GLN A 119 14.21 3.36 1.35
C GLN A 119 15.75 3.52 1.47
N GLU A 120 16.28 4.73 1.30
CA GLU A 120 17.74 4.97 1.25
C GLU A 120 18.50 4.40 2.46
N LYS A 121 17.98 4.60 3.66
CA LYS A 121 18.55 4.05 4.90
C LYS A 121 18.15 2.61 5.17
N GLY A 122 17.14 2.12 4.46
CA GLY A 122 16.60 0.77 4.52
C GLY A 122 15.98 0.38 5.87
N THR A 123 15.60 1.35 6.69
CA THR A 123 14.87 1.13 7.94
C THR A 123 13.37 1.24 7.77
N CYS A 124 12.92 1.83 6.66
CA CYS A 124 11.52 2.00 6.31
C CYS A 124 11.29 1.55 4.86
N GLY A 125 10.06 1.23 4.52
CA GLY A 125 9.65 0.80 3.19
C GLY A 125 8.52 1.63 2.61
N ALA A 126 8.53 1.79 1.29
CA ALA A 126 7.43 2.38 0.53
C ALA A 126 6.54 1.29 -0.09
N VAL A 127 5.24 1.55 -0.11
CA VAL A 127 4.22 0.69 -0.72
C VAL A 127 3.58 1.43 -1.88
N ILE A 128 4.02 1.16 -3.10
CA ILE A 128 3.43 1.80 -4.28
C ILE A 128 2.00 1.28 -4.52
N LYS A 129 1.09 2.17 -4.93
CA LYS A 129 -0.34 1.86 -5.01
C LYS A 129 -1.08 2.69 -6.06
N HIS A 130 -2.25 2.29 -6.50
CA HIS A 130 -2.99 1.03 -6.28
C HIS A 130 -2.88 0.19 -7.53
N PHE A 131 -2.32 -0.98 -7.44
CA PHE A 131 -2.01 -1.87 -8.55
C PHE A 131 -3.20 -2.78 -8.88
N ALA A 132 -3.95 -2.55 -9.96
CA ALA A 132 -3.81 -1.51 -10.96
C ALA A 132 -5.18 -0.96 -11.37
N CYS A 133 -5.15 0.13 -12.16
CA CYS A 133 -6.34 0.71 -12.80
C CYS A 133 -7.37 1.33 -11.84
N ASN A 134 -6.97 1.82 -10.66
CA ASN A 134 -7.85 2.60 -9.78
C ASN A 134 -7.92 4.06 -10.25
N ASN A 135 -8.76 4.33 -11.27
CA ASN A 135 -8.85 5.64 -11.93
C ASN A 135 -10.18 6.35 -11.66
N GLN A 136 -11.02 5.83 -10.79
CA GLN A 136 -12.25 6.45 -10.27
C GLN A 136 -12.50 5.98 -8.85
N GLU A 137 -13.16 6.83 -8.05
CA GLU A 137 -13.53 6.50 -6.67
C GLU A 137 -15.00 6.10 -6.52
N ASP A 138 -15.87 6.55 -7.42
CA ASP A 138 -17.28 6.13 -7.44
C ASP A 138 -17.37 4.63 -7.68
N ASN A 139 -18.02 3.93 -6.74
CA ASN A 139 -18.18 2.47 -6.75
C ASN A 139 -16.85 1.70 -6.92
N ARG A 140 -15.74 2.21 -6.39
CA ARG A 140 -14.39 1.68 -6.60
C ARG A 140 -14.23 0.19 -6.27
N MET A 141 -15.03 -0.34 -5.33
CA MET A 141 -15.02 -1.77 -4.97
C MET A 141 -15.77 -2.65 -5.95
N GLY A 142 -16.75 -2.10 -6.69
CA GLY A 142 -17.58 -2.84 -7.65
C GLY A 142 -17.23 -2.63 -9.12
N VAL A 143 -16.35 -1.66 -9.42
CA VAL A 143 -15.96 -1.34 -10.80
C VAL A 143 -15.24 -2.51 -11.47
N ASP A 144 -15.58 -2.78 -12.73
CA ASP A 144 -14.83 -3.65 -13.62
C ASP A 144 -14.25 -2.84 -14.77
N VAL A 145 -12.94 -2.74 -14.81
CA VAL A 145 -12.21 -1.99 -15.84
C VAL A 145 -11.98 -2.89 -17.04
N HIS A 146 -12.70 -2.63 -18.14
CA HIS A 146 -12.49 -3.32 -19.40
C HIS A 146 -11.40 -2.62 -20.22
N ILE A 147 -10.31 -3.34 -20.46
CA ILE A 147 -9.12 -2.76 -21.07
C ILE A 147 -8.37 -3.78 -21.93
N SER A 148 -7.85 -3.33 -23.09
CA SER A 148 -6.99 -4.16 -23.92
C SER A 148 -5.62 -4.38 -23.27
N GLU A 149 -4.99 -5.51 -23.54
CA GLU A 149 -3.64 -5.86 -23.05
C GLU A 149 -2.63 -4.75 -23.37
N ARG A 150 -2.69 -4.20 -24.58
CA ARG A 150 -1.80 -3.13 -25.00
C ARG A 150 -1.96 -1.86 -24.16
N ALA A 151 -3.19 -1.38 -23.99
CA ALA A 151 -3.45 -0.19 -23.20
C ALA A 151 -3.10 -0.41 -21.71
N LEU A 152 -3.39 -1.61 -21.18
CA LEU A 152 -3.02 -1.99 -19.83
C LEU A 152 -1.52 -1.86 -19.60
N ARG A 153 -0.70 -2.42 -20.49
CA ARG A 153 0.77 -2.43 -20.36
C ARG A 153 1.42 -1.09 -20.68
N GLU A 154 1.00 -0.42 -21.73
CA GLU A 154 1.65 0.81 -22.19
C GLU A 154 1.30 2.03 -21.33
N ILE A 155 0.13 2.03 -20.67
CA ILE A 155 -0.38 3.18 -19.90
C ILE A 155 -0.50 2.84 -18.41
N TYR A 156 -1.38 1.89 -18.04
CA TYR A 156 -1.79 1.72 -16.65
C TYR A 156 -0.77 0.97 -15.79
N LEU A 157 0.02 0.11 -16.40
CA LEU A 157 1.08 -0.66 -15.72
C LEU A 157 2.46 -0.02 -15.88
N ARG A 158 2.66 0.81 -16.92
CA ARG A 158 3.98 1.35 -17.26
C ARG A 158 4.64 2.11 -16.12
N GLY A 159 3.89 2.95 -15.41
CA GLY A 159 4.42 3.67 -14.26
C GLY A 159 4.88 2.73 -13.13
N PHE A 160 4.10 1.69 -12.85
CA PHE A 160 4.47 0.67 -11.86
C PHE A 160 5.71 -0.12 -12.28
N GLU A 161 5.82 -0.50 -13.54
CA GLU A 161 7.00 -1.17 -14.08
C GLU A 161 8.28 -0.34 -13.86
N ILE A 162 8.23 0.97 -14.21
CA ILE A 162 9.35 1.88 -13.99
C ILE A 162 9.71 1.95 -12.52
N ALA A 163 8.72 2.15 -11.63
CA ALA A 163 8.95 2.24 -10.20
C ALA A 163 9.58 0.96 -9.63
N VAL A 164 9.08 -0.22 -10.03
CA VAL A 164 9.64 -1.52 -9.61
C VAL A 164 11.10 -1.66 -10.05
N LYS A 165 11.37 -1.43 -11.34
CA LYS A 165 12.70 -1.66 -11.92
C LYS A 165 13.75 -0.63 -11.47
N GLU A 166 13.35 0.63 -11.23
CA GLU A 166 14.29 1.70 -10.89
C GLU A 166 14.46 1.95 -9.38
N SER A 167 13.55 1.46 -8.54
CA SER A 167 13.60 1.77 -7.10
C SER A 167 13.38 0.57 -6.17
N ALA A 168 13.01 -0.58 -6.69
CA ALA A 168 12.78 -1.80 -5.92
C ALA A 168 11.93 -1.55 -4.65
N PRO A 169 10.67 -1.07 -4.77
CA PRO A 169 9.80 -0.85 -3.63
C PRO A 169 9.65 -2.13 -2.82
N VAL A 170 9.61 -2.04 -1.50
CA VAL A 170 9.49 -3.25 -0.67
C VAL A 170 8.11 -3.89 -0.70
N ALA A 171 7.09 -3.12 -1.11
CA ALA A 171 5.75 -3.64 -1.25
C ALA A 171 4.95 -2.91 -2.35
N ILE A 172 3.91 -3.60 -2.84
CA ILE A 172 2.91 -3.09 -3.77
C ILE A 172 1.53 -3.36 -3.17
N MET A 173 0.63 -2.37 -3.20
CA MET A 173 -0.76 -2.55 -2.81
C MET A 173 -1.65 -2.72 -4.04
N THR A 174 -2.41 -3.83 -4.09
CA THR A 174 -3.39 -4.08 -5.14
C THR A 174 -4.62 -3.19 -4.96
N SER A 175 -5.27 -2.84 -6.06
CA SER A 175 -6.48 -2.01 -6.07
C SER A 175 -7.76 -2.80 -5.77
N TYR A 176 -8.84 -2.09 -5.45
CA TYR A 176 -10.15 -2.70 -5.20
C TYR A 176 -10.83 -3.26 -6.44
N ASN A 177 -10.70 -2.55 -7.56
CA ASN A 177 -11.46 -2.81 -8.78
C ASN A 177 -11.12 -4.16 -9.42
N ARG A 178 -12.03 -4.60 -10.29
CA ARG A 178 -11.71 -5.68 -11.24
C ARG A 178 -10.99 -5.12 -12.45
N VAL A 179 -10.20 -5.96 -13.07
CA VAL A 179 -9.61 -5.73 -14.39
C VAL A 179 -10.02 -6.90 -15.27
N ASN A 180 -10.81 -6.63 -16.30
CA ASN A 180 -11.35 -7.67 -17.19
C ASN A 180 -12.01 -8.83 -16.43
N GLY A 181 -12.88 -8.50 -15.48
CA GLY A 181 -13.68 -9.46 -14.72
C GLY A 181 -13.03 -10.03 -13.45
N VAL A 182 -11.71 -9.79 -13.22
CA VAL A 182 -10.99 -10.35 -12.08
C VAL A 182 -10.54 -9.25 -11.13
N HIS A 183 -10.85 -9.35 -9.84
CA HIS A 183 -10.32 -8.42 -8.83
C HIS A 183 -8.80 -8.38 -8.87
N ALA A 184 -8.22 -7.17 -8.80
CA ALA A 184 -6.77 -6.99 -8.85
C ALA A 184 -6.03 -7.86 -7.82
N ALA A 185 -6.56 -7.96 -6.59
CA ALA A 185 -5.98 -8.81 -5.54
C ALA A 185 -6.09 -10.31 -5.81
N ASN A 186 -7.02 -10.76 -6.68
CA ASN A 186 -7.19 -12.15 -7.09
C ASN A 186 -6.57 -12.46 -8.46
N SER A 187 -5.90 -11.48 -9.07
CA SER A 187 -5.37 -11.62 -10.42
C SER A 187 -3.95 -12.19 -10.41
N ARG A 188 -3.84 -13.49 -10.68
CA ARG A 188 -2.53 -14.13 -10.87
C ARG A 188 -1.73 -13.48 -12.00
N ALA A 189 -2.41 -13.01 -13.05
CA ALA A 189 -1.78 -12.30 -14.16
C ALA A 189 -1.07 -11.02 -13.67
N LEU A 190 -1.74 -10.21 -12.84
CA LEU A 190 -1.13 -9.00 -12.26
C LEU A 190 -0.08 -9.35 -11.20
N CYS A 191 -0.45 -10.13 -10.18
CA CYS A 191 0.37 -10.33 -8.99
C CYS A 191 1.59 -11.22 -9.24
N THR A 192 1.43 -12.30 -10.00
CA THR A 192 2.52 -13.25 -10.24
C THR A 192 3.19 -13.03 -11.59
N VAL A 193 2.43 -13.12 -12.70
CA VAL A 193 3.05 -13.08 -14.02
C VAL A 193 3.70 -11.72 -14.26
N ILE A 194 2.94 -10.64 -14.20
CA ILE A 194 3.45 -9.31 -14.53
C ILE A 194 4.41 -8.80 -13.47
N ALA A 195 3.97 -8.70 -12.21
CA ALA A 195 4.80 -8.08 -11.18
C ALA A 195 6.05 -8.91 -10.88
N ARG A 196 5.94 -10.23 -10.71
CA ARG A 196 7.06 -11.06 -10.26
C ARG A 196 7.88 -11.64 -11.40
N GLU A 197 7.22 -12.31 -12.37
CA GLU A 197 7.94 -13.05 -13.40
C GLU A 197 8.52 -12.12 -14.47
N GLU A 198 7.76 -11.07 -14.90
CA GLU A 198 8.22 -10.15 -15.93
C GLU A 198 9.06 -8.99 -15.38
N TRP A 199 8.66 -8.39 -14.24
CA TRP A 199 9.37 -7.23 -13.69
C TRP A 199 10.41 -7.58 -12.63
N GLY A 200 10.39 -8.82 -12.11
CA GLY A 200 11.32 -9.27 -11.08
C GLY A 200 11.01 -8.70 -9.69
N PHE A 201 9.74 -8.35 -9.41
CA PHE A 201 9.36 -7.86 -8.09
C PHE A 201 9.48 -8.96 -7.03
N ASP A 202 10.32 -8.76 -6.03
CA ASP A 202 10.61 -9.70 -4.95
C ASP A 202 9.97 -9.33 -3.59
N GLY A 203 9.33 -8.16 -3.52
CA GLY A 203 8.71 -7.66 -2.31
C GLY A 203 7.33 -8.28 -1.98
N VAL A 204 6.62 -7.67 -1.04
CA VAL A 204 5.29 -8.08 -0.59
C VAL A 204 4.21 -7.43 -1.44
N LEU A 205 3.28 -8.24 -1.97
CA LEU A 205 2.01 -7.76 -2.49
C LEU A 205 0.96 -7.79 -1.37
N MET A 206 0.30 -6.67 -1.14
CA MET A 206 -0.76 -6.57 -0.13
C MET A 206 -2.05 -6.07 -0.76
N SER A 207 -3.19 -6.44 -0.19
CA SER A 207 -4.47 -5.92 -0.64
C SER A 207 -4.68 -4.47 -0.17
N ASP A 208 -5.56 -3.73 -0.82
CA ASP A 208 -6.14 -2.54 -0.20
C ASP A 208 -7.05 -2.94 0.97
N TRP A 209 -7.39 -1.98 1.85
CA TRP A 209 -8.12 -2.22 3.09
C TRP A 209 -9.51 -2.80 2.84
N SER A 210 -9.80 -3.92 3.52
CA SER A 210 -11.12 -4.56 3.52
C SER A 210 -11.65 -4.96 2.14
N THR A 211 -10.79 -5.21 1.16
CA THR A 211 -11.20 -5.62 -0.20
C THR A 211 -12.01 -6.92 -0.21
N THR A 212 -11.89 -7.75 0.82
CA THR A 212 -12.62 -9.02 0.99
C THR A 212 -13.95 -8.88 1.73
N ALA A 213 -14.25 -7.69 2.29
CA ALA A 213 -15.46 -7.47 3.08
C ALA A 213 -16.76 -7.42 2.26
N PRO A 214 -16.83 -6.80 1.06
CA PRO A 214 -18.03 -6.84 0.23
C PRO A 214 -18.39 -8.26 -0.20
N LYS A 215 -19.70 -8.53 -0.36
CA LYS A 215 -20.19 -9.84 -0.80
C LYS A 215 -19.61 -10.29 -2.16
N ASP A 216 -19.36 -9.34 -3.04
CA ASP A 216 -18.77 -9.51 -4.37
C ASP A 216 -17.33 -8.99 -4.44
N GLY A 217 -16.68 -8.82 -3.30
CA GLY A 217 -15.29 -8.40 -3.16
C GLY A 217 -14.28 -9.49 -3.52
N SER A 218 -13.01 -9.21 -3.27
CA SER A 218 -11.94 -10.19 -3.48
C SER A 218 -12.14 -11.43 -2.60
N ILE A 219 -11.80 -12.59 -3.13
CA ILE A 219 -11.92 -13.88 -2.43
C ILE A 219 -10.60 -14.15 -1.69
N PRO A 220 -10.61 -14.35 -0.36
CA PRO A 220 -9.40 -14.42 0.45
C PRO A 220 -8.39 -15.48 -0.03
N TRP A 221 -8.83 -16.74 -0.21
CA TRP A 221 -7.92 -17.78 -0.67
C TRP A 221 -7.34 -17.53 -2.07
N LYS A 222 -8.12 -16.88 -2.96
CA LYS A 222 -7.63 -16.50 -4.30
C LYS A 222 -6.60 -15.37 -4.24
N CYS A 223 -6.59 -14.54 -3.19
CA CYS A 223 -5.50 -13.59 -2.99
C CYS A 223 -4.18 -14.34 -2.83
N ILE A 224 -4.15 -15.36 -1.97
CA ILE A 224 -2.95 -16.18 -1.74
C ILE A 224 -2.54 -16.93 -3.01
N GLU A 225 -3.48 -17.57 -3.71
CA GLU A 225 -3.26 -18.26 -4.98
C GLU A 225 -2.67 -17.32 -6.05
N ALA A 226 -3.15 -16.07 -6.10
CA ALA A 226 -2.65 -15.07 -7.03
C ALA A 226 -1.24 -14.56 -6.69
N GLY A 227 -0.74 -14.80 -5.47
CA GLY A 227 0.51 -14.27 -4.97
C GLY A 227 0.39 -12.86 -4.37
N ASN A 228 -0.82 -12.46 -3.96
CA ASN A 228 -1.08 -11.32 -3.08
C ASN A 228 -0.90 -11.80 -1.64
N ASP A 229 0.22 -11.44 -1.03
CA ASP A 229 0.77 -12.10 0.15
C ASP A 229 0.06 -11.74 1.45
N LEU A 230 -0.53 -10.54 1.53
CA LEU A 230 -1.12 -9.99 2.76
C LEU A 230 -2.49 -9.38 2.48
N ILE A 231 -3.51 -9.83 3.21
CA ILE A 231 -4.85 -9.24 3.20
C ILE A 231 -4.95 -8.25 4.35
N MET A 232 -5.32 -6.98 4.04
CA MET A 232 -5.44 -5.93 5.04
C MET A 232 -6.89 -5.55 5.34
N PRO A 233 -7.27 -5.38 6.61
CA PRO A 233 -6.52 -5.70 7.82
C PRO A 233 -6.52 -7.20 8.13
N GLY A 234 -7.24 -8.01 7.35
CA GLY A 234 -7.58 -9.39 7.64
C GLY A 234 -8.75 -9.51 8.63
N SER A 235 -9.41 -10.66 8.61
CA SER A 235 -10.52 -10.99 9.50
C SER A 235 -10.54 -12.48 9.80
N GLU A 236 -11.27 -12.88 10.86
CA GLU A 236 -11.52 -14.31 11.15
C GLU A 236 -12.19 -15.02 9.98
N LYS A 237 -13.05 -14.31 9.23
CA LYS A 237 -13.69 -14.83 8.03
C LYS A 237 -12.68 -15.11 6.91
N ASP A 238 -11.71 -14.22 6.73
CA ASP A 238 -10.65 -14.42 5.73
C ASP A 238 -9.77 -15.62 6.09
N ASP A 239 -9.38 -15.75 7.36
CA ASP A 239 -8.62 -16.91 7.87
C ASP A 239 -9.40 -18.23 7.68
N ALA A 240 -10.69 -18.23 8.05
CA ALA A 240 -11.54 -19.40 7.86
C ALA A 240 -11.68 -19.83 6.39
N ASP A 241 -11.83 -18.87 5.48
CA ASP A 241 -11.92 -19.14 4.03
C ASP A 241 -10.61 -19.73 3.48
N ILE A 242 -9.46 -19.17 3.89
CA ILE A 242 -8.14 -19.68 3.49
C ILE A 242 -7.91 -21.11 4.03
N ARG A 243 -8.24 -21.36 5.31
CA ARG A 243 -8.12 -22.70 5.91
C ARG A 243 -9.02 -23.73 5.22
N GLN A 244 -10.26 -23.32 4.91
CA GLN A 244 -11.18 -24.19 4.20
C GLN A 244 -10.69 -24.52 2.79
N ALA A 245 -10.18 -23.52 2.06
CA ALA A 245 -9.63 -23.72 0.72
C ALA A 245 -8.41 -24.66 0.73
N TYR A 246 -7.57 -24.57 1.76
CA TYR A 246 -6.47 -25.52 1.97
C TYR A 246 -6.95 -26.94 2.26
N ALA A 247 -7.92 -27.08 3.16
CA ALA A 247 -8.50 -28.39 3.50
C ALA A 247 -9.18 -29.08 2.30
N ASP A 248 -9.82 -28.29 1.42
CA ASP A 248 -10.48 -28.76 0.21
C ASP A 248 -9.51 -29.02 -0.97
N GLY A 249 -8.23 -28.72 -0.82
CA GLY A 249 -7.23 -28.84 -1.86
C GLY A 249 -7.30 -27.79 -2.97
N ARG A 250 -8.07 -26.71 -2.78
CA ARG A 250 -8.13 -25.55 -3.71
C ARG A 250 -6.93 -24.64 -3.58
N LEU A 251 -6.28 -24.62 -2.42
CA LEU A 251 -5.07 -23.85 -2.14
C LEU A 251 -3.97 -24.79 -1.66
N SER A 252 -2.78 -24.69 -2.21
CA SER A 252 -1.66 -25.55 -1.86
C SER A 252 -0.83 -24.98 -0.70
N GLU A 253 -0.19 -25.87 0.06
CA GLU A 253 0.78 -25.49 1.10
C GLU A 253 1.93 -24.65 0.52
N LYS A 254 2.34 -24.94 -0.70
CA LYS A 254 3.40 -24.19 -1.41
C LYS A 254 3.03 -22.71 -1.56
N GLU A 255 1.81 -22.39 -1.96
CA GLU A 255 1.34 -21.02 -2.15
C GLU A 255 1.29 -20.28 -0.82
N ILE A 256 0.78 -20.90 0.23
CA ILE A 256 0.76 -20.32 1.59
C ILE A 256 2.18 -20.03 2.08
N ARG A 257 3.10 -20.99 1.94
CA ARG A 257 4.50 -20.84 2.35
C ARG A 257 5.23 -19.75 1.55
N LEU A 258 4.95 -19.60 0.27
CA LEU A 258 5.53 -18.53 -0.56
C LEU A 258 5.08 -17.16 -0.07
N CYS A 259 3.78 -16.96 0.18
CA CYS A 259 3.25 -15.69 0.68
C CYS A 259 3.82 -15.36 2.08
N ALA A 260 3.74 -16.30 3.02
CA ALA A 260 4.30 -16.13 4.36
C ALA A 260 5.81 -15.85 4.34
N GLY A 261 6.55 -16.56 3.48
CA GLY A 261 8.00 -16.39 3.32
C GLY A 261 8.39 -14.98 2.86
N ARG A 262 7.62 -14.36 1.97
CA ARG A 262 7.86 -12.98 1.52
C ARG A 262 7.63 -11.97 2.64
N ILE A 263 6.57 -12.15 3.43
CA ILE A 263 6.30 -11.30 4.61
C ILE A 263 7.44 -11.42 5.62
N ILE A 264 7.87 -12.64 5.97
CA ILE A 264 8.98 -12.87 6.89
C ILE A 264 10.28 -12.26 6.34
N SER A 265 10.53 -12.38 5.03
CA SER A 265 11.71 -11.78 4.39
C SER A 265 11.68 -10.25 4.48
N LEU A 266 10.53 -9.61 4.30
CA LEU A 266 10.37 -8.17 4.46
C LEU A 266 10.63 -7.74 5.91
N ILE A 267 10.05 -8.42 6.89
CA ILE A 267 10.29 -8.15 8.32
C ILE A 267 11.79 -8.23 8.63
N ASN A 268 12.44 -9.32 8.23
CA ASN A 268 13.88 -9.50 8.45
C ASN A 268 14.73 -8.45 7.74
N LYS A 269 14.29 -7.97 6.56
CA LYS A 269 15.01 -6.93 5.79
C LYS A 269 14.98 -5.59 6.53
N LEU A 270 13.84 -5.21 7.11
CA LEU A 270 13.70 -3.98 7.87
C LEU A 270 14.38 -4.06 9.24
N ASP A 271 14.20 -5.14 9.99
CA ASP A 271 14.79 -5.36 11.33
C ASP A 271 16.33 -5.36 11.33
N LYS A 272 16.96 -5.96 10.31
CA LYS A 272 18.44 -6.02 10.24
C LYS A 272 19.11 -4.65 10.14
N LYS A 273 18.37 -3.64 9.70
CA LYS A 273 18.86 -2.29 9.49
C LYS A 273 18.60 -1.37 10.68
N THR A 274 17.69 -1.74 11.58
CA THR A 274 17.48 -1.04 12.87
C THR A 274 18.53 -1.37 13.92
N LYS A 275 19.27 -2.48 13.75
CA LYS A 275 20.29 -2.97 14.70
C LYS A 275 21.72 -2.53 14.40
N LYS A 276 21.94 -1.66 13.40
CA LYS A 276 23.21 -1.02 13.08
C LYS A 276 23.13 0.48 13.30
#